data_f9324b5b8c9ee55874d1feb51e077cf7
#
_entry.id   f9324b5b8c9ee55874d1feb51e077cf7
#
_cell.length_a   1.000
_cell.length_b   1.000
_cell.length_c   1.000
_cell.angle_alpha   90.00
_cell.angle_beta   90.00
_cell.angle_gamma   90.00
#
_symmetry.space_group_name_H-M   'P 1'
#
loop_
_entity.id
_entity.type
_entity.pdbx_description
1 polymer ?
#
loop_
_entity_poly.entity_id
_entity_poly.type
_entity_poly.pdbx_seq_one_letter_code
_entity_poly.pdbx_strand_id
1 'polypeptide(L)'
;TWVVTLDYTNFWSPLRYLVNLTGYTVIPYSTLWSNTGYELGVDPVSDIILRLEDALMFGLPAEELPVHPSHVEFPGEVPLNATRITRTVTVNGTQSGLPSNFGYSNPRSPIRMSTGLYAAPGEVVSVSVDESTSNLGFSILIGAHTDSLWSKDIIKRHSRIFTTWSVENTLTEVANAFGGPIYVYIPAGSEYGEINLTISGAIRAPMFVLGDTSDFEWIYSEKNNPAPWAELVSNNFIMTVPSSEIRELNNPSQLMNWWDSALNMEHELYGFEPWPRVERAVFDAQISVGWMHSGYPFMAHDLSVSEVVNHTEMSENGDWGMFHELGHNHQ
;
A
#
# COMPACT_ATOMS: atom_id res chain seq x y z
N THR A 1 18.81 11.52 -33.14
CA THR A 1 17.90 10.90 -32.15
C THR A 1 17.51 9.53 -32.67
N TRP A 2 18.18 8.49 -32.17
CA TRP A 2 17.80 7.12 -32.45
C TRP A 2 16.70 6.75 -31.45
N VAL A 3 15.46 6.70 -31.91
CA VAL A 3 14.38 6.03 -31.20
C VAL A 3 14.58 4.54 -31.48
N VAL A 4 15.24 3.85 -30.57
CA VAL A 4 15.22 2.38 -30.55
C VAL A 4 13.87 2.00 -30.00
N THR A 5 12.94 1.64 -30.86
CA THR A 5 11.76 0.85 -30.48
C THR A 5 12.29 -0.53 -30.09
N LEU A 6 12.57 -0.72 -28.80
CA LEU A 6 12.82 -2.04 -28.25
C LEU A 6 11.54 -2.85 -28.43
N ASP A 7 11.62 -3.91 -29.19
CA ASP A 7 10.60 -4.95 -29.22
C ASP A 7 10.63 -5.63 -27.83
N TYR A 8 9.80 -5.15 -26.94
CA TYR A 8 9.76 -5.58 -25.53
C TYR A 8 9.55 -7.07 -25.38
N THR A 9 8.81 -7.70 -26.30
CA THR A 9 8.55 -9.14 -26.27
C THR A 9 9.85 -9.96 -26.37
N ASN A 10 10.79 -9.52 -27.20
CA ASN A 10 12.10 -10.19 -27.35
C ASN A 10 13.08 -9.86 -26.22
N PHE A 11 12.88 -8.77 -25.51
CA PHE A 11 13.75 -8.38 -24.38
C PHE A 11 13.40 -9.16 -23.11
N TRP A 12 12.13 -9.29 -22.76
CA TRP A 12 11.69 -9.93 -21.50
C TRP A 12 11.85 -11.44 -21.51
N SER A 13 11.72 -12.09 -22.67
CA SER A 13 11.81 -13.55 -22.77
C SER A 13 13.15 -14.13 -22.31
N PRO A 14 14.34 -13.60 -22.71
CA PRO A 14 15.62 -14.03 -22.17
C PRO A 14 15.78 -13.79 -20.67
N LEU A 15 15.27 -12.66 -20.16
CA LEU A 15 15.35 -12.34 -18.73
C LEU A 15 14.50 -13.28 -17.89
N ARG A 16 13.27 -13.58 -18.33
CA ARG A 16 12.40 -14.60 -17.69
C ARG A 16 13.08 -15.97 -17.70
N TYR A 17 13.71 -16.34 -18.81
CA TYR A 17 14.46 -17.60 -18.91
C TYR A 17 15.61 -17.66 -17.91
N LEU A 18 16.35 -16.55 -17.74
CA LEU A 18 17.45 -16.47 -16.78
C LEU A 18 16.94 -16.61 -15.34
N VAL A 19 15.90 -15.87 -14.94
CA VAL A 19 15.27 -15.98 -13.61
C VAL A 19 14.70 -17.38 -13.37
N ASN A 20 14.09 -17.99 -14.38
CA ASN A 20 13.59 -19.36 -14.25
C ASN A 20 14.70 -20.40 -14.09
N LEU A 21 15.88 -20.18 -14.70
CA LEU A 21 17.04 -21.05 -14.56
C LEU A 21 17.73 -20.91 -13.20
N THR A 22 17.86 -19.71 -12.70
CA THR A 22 18.55 -19.41 -11.44
C THR A 22 17.64 -19.59 -10.22
N GLY A 23 16.33 -19.55 -10.42
CA GLY A 23 15.34 -19.40 -9.36
C GLY A 23 15.25 -17.96 -8.86
N TYR A 24 14.16 -17.66 -8.14
CA TYR A 24 13.96 -16.37 -7.50
C TYR A 24 14.83 -16.24 -6.24
N THR A 25 15.28 -15.02 -5.96
CA THR A 25 15.95 -14.72 -4.70
C THR A 25 14.91 -14.50 -3.61
N VAL A 26 14.75 -15.47 -2.73
CA VAL A 26 13.85 -15.36 -1.58
C VAL A 26 14.53 -14.54 -0.48
N ILE A 27 13.94 -13.41 -0.13
CA ILE A 27 14.37 -12.60 1.00
C ILE A 27 13.48 -12.96 2.18
N PRO A 28 14.04 -13.59 3.23
CA PRO A 28 13.26 -13.94 4.40
C PRO A 28 12.81 -12.68 5.13
N TYR A 29 11.58 -12.70 5.63
CA TYR A 29 11.11 -11.65 6.52
C TYR A 29 11.98 -11.58 7.77
N SER A 30 12.35 -10.38 8.13
CA SER A 30 13.21 -10.15 9.26
C SER A 30 12.81 -8.85 9.94
N THR A 31 12.57 -8.91 11.24
CA THR A 31 12.30 -7.71 12.03
C THR A 31 13.51 -6.79 12.05
N LEU A 32 13.30 -5.51 12.35
CA LEU A 32 14.38 -4.52 12.43
C LEU A 32 15.53 -4.94 13.34
N TRP A 33 15.22 -5.64 14.43
CA TRP A 33 16.20 -6.09 15.43
C TRP A 33 16.95 -7.37 15.05
N SER A 34 16.49 -8.06 14.02
CA SER A 34 17.20 -9.24 13.52
C SER A 34 18.44 -8.83 12.72
N ASN A 35 19.53 -9.55 12.90
CA ASN A 35 20.72 -9.44 12.06
C ASN A 35 20.59 -10.25 10.76
N THR A 36 19.43 -10.86 10.51
CA THR A 36 19.14 -11.57 9.26
C THR A 36 18.59 -10.60 8.23
N GLY A 37 18.85 -10.88 6.98
CA GLY A 37 18.46 -10.07 5.83
C GLY A 37 19.35 -10.40 4.65
N TYR A 38 19.04 -9.86 3.50
CA TYR A 38 19.87 -9.99 2.32
C TYR A 38 20.83 -8.78 2.23
N GLU A 39 22.15 -9.04 2.24
CA GLU A 39 23.17 -8.01 2.16
C GLU A 39 23.48 -7.71 0.68
N LEU A 40 23.12 -6.50 0.24
CA LEU A 40 23.35 -6.04 -1.13
C LEU A 40 24.86 -5.82 -1.37
N GLY A 41 25.35 -6.22 -2.55
CA GLY A 41 26.74 -6.04 -2.94
C GLY A 41 27.67 -7.19 -2.53
N VAL A 42 27.20 -8.17 -1.77
CA VAL A 42 28.00 -9.33 -1.34
C VAL A 42 28.00 -10.43 -2.38
N ASP A 43 26.86 -10.73 -2.98
CA ASP A 43 26.74 -11.67 -4.09
C ASP A 43 26.27 -10.95 -5.37
N PRO A 44 27.19 -10.57 -6.27
CA PRO A 44 26.84 -9.84 -7.49
C PRO A 44 25.86 -10.57 -8.41
N VAL A 45 25.82 -11.91 -8.38
CA VAL A 45 24.90 -12.70 -9.22
C VAL A 45 23.49 -12.56 -8.68
N SER A 46 23.29 -12.80 -7.38
CA SER A 46 21.99 -12.64 -6.73
C SER A 46 21.50 -11.19 -6.78
N ASP A 47 22.37 -10.20 -6.67
CA ASP A 47 22.03 -8.78 -6.84
C ASP A 47 21.49 -8.49 -8.25
N ILE A 48 22.11 -9.05 -9.27
CA ILE A 48 21.63 -8.92 -10.65
C ILE A 48 20.26 -9.59 -10.80
N ILE A 49 20.07 -10.79 -10.26
CA ILE A 49 18.78 -11.49 -10.31
C ILE A 49 17.68 -10.68 -9.62
N LEU A 50 17.92 -10.17 -8.41
CA LEU A 50 16.98 -9.29 -7.71
C LEU A 50 16.56 -8.07 -8.54
N ARG A 51 17.51 -7.43 -9.25
CA ARG A 51 17.20 -6.30 -10.12
C ARG A 51 16.43 -6.71 -11.38
N LEU A 52 16.67 -7.92 -11.89
CA LEU A 52 15.89 -8.47 -13.00
C LEU A 52 14.48 -8.82 -12.58
N GLU A 53 14.29 -9.42 -11.39
CA GLU A 53 12.98 -9.69 -10.80
C GLU A 53 12.17 -8.40 -10.64
N ASP A 54 12.80 -7.36 -10.09
CA ASP A 54 12.22 -6.03 -9.96
C ASP A 54 11.83 -5.44 -11.35
N ALA A 55 12.72 -5.53 -12.34
CA ALA A 55 12.45 -5.05 -13.68
C ALA A 55 11.30 -5.83 -14.36
N LEU A 56 11.24 -7.14 -14.20
CA LEU A 56 10.15 -7.98 -14.72
C LEU A 56 8.80 -7.59 -14.10
N MET A 57 8.75 -7.33 -12.80
CA MET A 57 7.53 -6.93 -12.10
C MET A 57 6.93 -5.63 -12.67
N PHE A 58 7.78 -4.69 -13.09
CA PHE A 58 7.32 -3.40 -13.66
C PHE A 58 7.19 -3.40 -15.20
N GLY A 59 7.72 -4.40 -15.87
CA GLY A 59 7.78 -4.43 -17.33
C GLY A 59 6.87 -5.44 -18.01
N LEU A 60 6.40 -6.45 -17.27
CA LEU A 60 5.50 -7.46 -17.82
C LEU A 60 4.04 -6.99 -17.78
N PRO A 61 3.21 -7.41 -18.74
CA PRO A 61 1.75 -7.25 -18.64
C PRO A 61 1.20 -8.07 -17.47
N ALA A 62 0.02 -7.70 -16.98
CA ALA A 62 -0.58 -8.30 -15.78
C ALA A 62 -0.71 -9.83 -15.87
N GLU A 63 -1.09 -10.33 -17.03
CA GLU A 63 -1.34 -11.76 -17.30
C GLU A 63 -0.05 -12.60 -17.31
N GLU A 64 1.10 -11.93 -17.41
CA GLU A 64 2.39 -12.58 -17.47
C GLU A 64 3.19 -12.46 -16.16
N LEU A 65 2.68 -11.72 -15.18
CA LEU A 65 3.36 -11.56 -13.89
C LEU A 65 3.33 -12.88 -13.12
N PRO A 66 4.49 -13.46 -12.78
CA PRO A 66 4.56 -14.64 -11.95
C PRO A 66 4.32 -14.28 -10.48
N VAL A 67 3.93 -15.28 -9.69
CA VAL A 67 3.98 -15.18 -8.23
C VAL A 67 5.44 -15.11 -7.79
N HIS A 68 5.81 -14.09 -7.01
CA HIS A 68 7.14 -14.03 -6.42
C HIS A 68 7.18 -14.82 -5.11
N PRO A 69 8.09 -15.79 -4.91
CA PRO A 69 8.09 -16.66 -3.74
C PRO A 69 8.26 -15.92 -2.40
N SER A 70 8.92 -14.76 -2.37
CA SER A 70 9.06 -13.95 -1.15
C SER A 70 7.74 -13.35 -0.66
N HIS A 71 6.62 -13.48 -1.41
CA HIS A 71 5.31 -13.01 -0.93
C HIS A 71 4.86 -13.70 0.36
N VAL A 72 5.30 -14.93 0.57
CA VAL A 72 5.02 -15.72 1.77
C VAL A 72 5.61 -15.03 3.01
N GLU A 73 6.82 -14.52 2.85
CA GLU A 73 7.55 -13.83 3.90
C GLU A 73 6.95 -12.43 4.16
N PHE A 74 6.81 -11.64 3.08
CA PHE A 74 6.22 -10.30 3.14
C PHE A 74 5.69 -9.90 1.75
N PRO A 75 4.46 -9.36 1.64
CA PRO A 75 3.53 -8.90 2.69
C PRO A 75 2.68 -10.00 3.34
N GLY A 76 2.83 -11.24 2.97
CA GLY A 76 2.17 -12.37 3.59
C GLY A 76 1.23 -13.13 2.66
N GLU A 77 0.95 -14.38 3.04
CA GLU A 77 0.11 -15.28 2.27
C GLU A 77 -1.37 -14.90 2.28
N VAL A 78 -2.02 -15.14 1.16
CA VAL A 78 -3.48 -15.17 1.06
C VAL A 78 -3.92 -16.63 1.16
N PRO A 79 -4.94 -16.96 2.00
CA PRO A 79 -5.45 -18.34 2.06
C PRO A 79 -5.92 -18.81 0.69
N LEU A 80 -5.49 -20.01 0.28
CA LEU A 80 -5.81 -20.59 -1.04
C LEU A 80 -7.32 -20.71 -1.29
N ASN A 81 -8.10 -20.89 -0.22
CA ASN A 81 -9.56 -21.00 -0.27
C ASN A 81 -10.28 -19.66 -0.12
N ALA A 82 -9.56 -18.53 -0.05
CA ALA A 82 -10.18 -17.20 0.01
C ALA A 82 -11.02 -16.95 -1.26
N THR A 83 -12.25 -16.50 -1.05
CA THR A 83 -13.19 -16.26 -2.16
C THR A 83 -12.77 -15.04 -2.96
N ARG A 84 -12.63 -15.20 -4.29
CA ARG A 84 -12.49 -14.08 -5.23
C ARG A 84 -13.87 -13.51 -5.51
N ILE A 85 -13.97 -12.20 -5.42
CA ILE A 85 -15.23 -11.48 -5.54
C ILE A 85 -15.20 -10.45 -6.66
N THR A 86 -16.37 -9.99 -7.04
CA THR A 86 -16.59 -8.78 -7.84
C THR A 86 -17.29 -7.75 -6.96
N ARG A 87 -16.75 -6.53 -6.94
CA ARG A 87 -17.31 -5.42 -6.17
C ARG A 87 -17.24 -4.13 -6.97
N THR A 88 -18.33 -3.38 -7.00
CA THR A 88 -18.31 -1.99 -7.44
C THR A 88 -17.96 -1.10 -6.26
N VAL A 89 -16.96 -0.24 -6.45
CA VAL A 89 -16.52 0.76 -5.49
C VAL A 89 -16.71 2.15 -6.09
N THR A 90 -17.11 3.08 -5.26
CA THR A 90 -17.23 4.49 -5.60
C THR A 90 -16.15 5.26 -4.83
N VAL A 91 -15.36 6.07 -5.52
CA VAL A 91 -14.34 6.90 -4.90
C VAL A 91 -14.49 8.36 -5.33
N ASN A 92 -14.09 9.28 -4.45
CA ASN A 92 -14.03 10.70 -4.79
C ASN A 92 -12.77 10.96 -5.64
N GLY A 93 -12.96 11.22 -6.92
CA GLY A 93 -11.89 11.58 -7.87
C GLY A 93 -11.54 13.08 -7.88
N THR A 94 -12.21 13.89 -7.06
CA THR A 94 -11.83 15.28 -6.86
C THR A 94 -10.98 15.41 -5.62
N GLN A 95 -9.69 15.62 -5.82
CA GLN A 95 -8.68 15.65 -4.77
C GLN A 95 -7.92 16.98 -4.82
N SER A 96 -8.21 17.86 -3.89
CA SER A 96 -7.45 19.11 -3.76
C SER A 96 -6.00 18.79 -3.44
N GLY A 97 -5.06 19.41 -4.16
CA GLY A 97 -3.65 19.34 -3.81
C GLY A 97 -3.37 20.09 -2.51
N LEU A 98 -2.34 19.69 -1.78
CA LEU A 98 -1.84 20.48 -0.67
C LEU A 98 -0.98 21.65 -1.18
N PRO A 99 -0.89 22.76 -0.43
CA PRO A 99 0.04 23.82 -0.73
C PRO A 99 1.49 23.30 -0.81
N SER A 100 2.25 23.79 -1.78
CA SER A 100 3.61 23.30 -2.06
C SER A 100 4.64 23.61 -0.97
N ASN A 101 4.30 24.46 0.00
CA ASN A 101 5.16 24.77 1.15
C ASN A 101 5.16 23.68 2.22
N PHE A 102 4.24 22.72 2.16
CA PHE A 102 4.24 21.54 3.04
C PHE A 102 5.12 20.42 2.45
N GLY A 103 6.43 20.67 2.38
CA GLY A 103 7.39 19.82 1.67
C GLY A 103 7.49 18.41 2.21
N TYR A 104 7.42 18.24 3.51
CA TYR A 104 7.52 16.93 4.17
C TYR A 104 6.29 16.03 3.95
N SER A 105 5.13 16.61 3.68
CA SER A 105 3.89 15.87 3.44
C SER A 105 3.77 15.27 2.04
N ASN A 106 4.75 15.45 1.16
CA ASN A 106 4.66 15.07 -0.25
C ASN A 106 3.38 15.61 -0.93
N PRO A 107 3.20 16.93 -1.02
CA PRO A 107 1.93 17.56 -1.41
C PRO A 107 1.46 17.22 -2.82
N ARG A 108 2.36 16.71 -3.68
CA ARG A 108 2.06 16.32 -5.07
C ARG A 108 1.85 14.83 -5.23
N SER A 109 1.99 14.03 -4.17
CA SER A 109 1.73 12.60 -4.26
C SER A 109 0.28 12.34 -4.63
N PRO A 110 0.00 11.42 -5.54
CA PRO A 110 -1.35 10.96 -5.80
C PRO A 110 -2.01 10.40 -4.54
N ILE A 111 -3.31 10.59 -4.43
CA ILE A 111 -4.10 10.19 -3.27
C ILE A 111 -4.51 8.72 -3.41
N ARG A 112 -4.35 7.94 -2.35
CA ARG A 112 -4.72 6.52 -2.29
C ARG A 112 -6.14 6.38 -1.76
N MET A 113 -7.09 6.06 -2.63
CA MET A 113 -8.47 5.78 -2.23
C MET A 113 -8.61 4.29 -1.93
N SER A 114 -8.91 3.95 -0.69
CA SER A 114 -9.08 2.57 -0.23
C SER A 114 -10.28 1.91 -0.88
N THR A 115 -10.12 0.65 -1.30
CA THR A 115 -11.21 -0.13 -1.90
C THR A 115 -11.76 -1.21 -0.97
N GLY A 116 -11.04 -1.56 0.10
CA GLY A 116 -11.34 -2.71 0.94
C GLY A 116 -11.10 -4.05 0.24
N LEU A 117 -10.30 -4.03 -0.83
CA LEU A 117 -9.98 -5.20 -1.64
C LEU A 117 -8.47 -5.44 -1.67
N TYR A 118 -8.09 -6.69 -1.94
CA TYR A 118 -6.72 -7.17 -1.98
C TYR A 118 -6.50 -8.03 -3.23
N ALA A 119 -5.43 -7.81 -3.95
CA ALA A 119 -5.00 -8.66 -5.05
C ALA A 119 -4.15 -9.80 -4.50
N ALA A 120 -4.49 -11.05 -4.83
CA ALA A 120 -3.64 -12.18 -4.49
C ALA A 120 -2.33 -12.14 -5.32
N PRO A 121 -1.21 -12.66 -4.77
CA PRO A 121 0.07 -12.66 -5.47
C PRO A 121 -0.02 -13.30 -6.86
N GLY A 122 0.40 -12.56 -7.89
CA GLY A 122 0.44 -13.03 -9.29
C GLY A 122 -0.93 -13.25 -9.94
N GLU A 123 -2.05 -13.01 -9.24
CA GLU A 123 -3.38 -13.16 -9.83
C GLU A 123 -3.82 -11.87 -10.54
N VAL A 124 -4.44 -12.04 -11.70
CA VAL A 124 -5.01 -10.93 -12.46
C VAL A 124 -6.30 -10.47 -11.82
N VAL A 125 -6.40 -9.17 -11.61
CA VAL A 125 -7.61 -8.46 -11.19
C VAL A 125 -8.08 -7.59 -12.34
N SER A 126 -9.36 -7.71 -12.72
CA SER A 126 -9.95 -6.89 -13.79
C SER A 126 -10.62 -5.66 -13.19
N VAL A 127 -10.30 -4.50 -13.72
CA VAL A 127 -10.90 -3.21 -13.34
C VAL A 127 -11.67 -2.66 -14.53
N SER A 128 -12.99 -2.53 -14.36
CA SER A 128 -13.90 -1.98 -15.38
C SER A 128 -14.41 -0.62 -14.95
N VAL A 129 -14.44 0.31 -15.91
CA VAL A 129 -14.97 1.67 -15.76
C VAL A 129 -15.81 2.05 -16.97
N ASP A 130 -16.63 3.08 -16.83
CA ASP A 130 -17.35 3.66 -17.96
C ASP A 130 -16.40 4.37 -18.94
N GLU A 131 -16.80 4.53 -20.21
CA GLU A 131 -16.01 5.20 -21.24
C GLU A 131 -15.69 6.66 -20.87
N SER A 132 -16.59 7.34 -20.18
CA SER A 132 -16.35 8.70 -19.68
C SER A 132 -15.31 8.79 -18.56
N THR A 133 -15.04 7.68 -17.89
CA THR A 133 -14.09 7.56 -16.76
C THR A 133 -12.73 7.06 -17.23
N SER A 134 -12.68 6.27 -18.30
CA SER A 134 -11.41 5.88 -18.92
C SER A 134 -10.66 7.13 -19.38
N ASN A 135 -9.38 7.17 -19.30
CA ASN A 135 -8.55 8.33 -19.67
C ASN A 135 -8.66 9.60 -18.79
N LEU A 136 -9.26 9.54 -17.60
CA LEU A 136 -9.21 10.66 -16.66
C LEU A 136 -7.80 10.88 -16.07
N GLY A 137 -6.90 9.89 -16.22
CA GLY A 137 -5.51 10.00 -15.77
C GLY A 137 -5.26 9.48 -14.35
N PHE A 138 -6.17 8.68 -13.79
CA PHE A 138 -5.92 7.94 -12.56
C PHE A 138 -5.34 6.54 -12.85
N SER A 139 -4.86 5.90 -11.80
CA SER A 139 -4.24 4.58 -11.87
C SER A 139 -4.77 3.65 -10.79
N ILE A 140 -4.48 2.35 -10.92
CA ILE A 140 -4.65 1.37 -9.86
C ILE A 140 -3.27 1.09 -9.24
N LEU A 141 -3.15 1.28 -7.94
CA LEU A 141 -1.99 0.89 -7.16
C LEU A 141 -2.31 -0.43 -6.44
N ILE A 142 -1.45 -1.44 -6.60
CA ILE A 142 -1.50 -2.68 -5.81
C ILE A 142 -0.26 -2.74 -4.93
N GLY A 143 -0.47 -2.81 -3.63
CA GLY A 143 0.57 -2.80 -2.59
C GLY A 143 0.64 -1.46 -1.86
N ALA A 144 0.61 -1.51 -0.53
CA ALA A 144 0.70 -0.33 0.34
C ALA A 144 2.15 0.15 0.53
N HIS A 145 3.11 -0.77 0.52
CA HIS A 145 4.50 -0.61 0.93
C HIS A 145 5.34 -0.06 -0.22
N THR A 146 5.32 1.26 -0.39
CA THR A 146 5.93 1.91 -1.57
C THR A 146 7.36 2.39 -1.37
N ASP A 147 7.92 2.21 -0.19
CA ASP A 147 9.33 2.48 0.03
C ASP A 147 10.22 1.53 -0.77
N SER A 148 11.21 2.09 -1.45
CA SER A 148 12.27 1.33 -2.12
C SER A 148 13.43 1.12 -1.17
N LEU A 149 13.89 -0.12 -1.04
CA LEU A 149 15.01 -0.47 -0.17
C LEU A 149 16.34 -0.59 -0.90
N TRP A 150 16.42 -0.22 -2.19
CA TRP A 150 17.66 -0.30 -2.98
C TRP A 150 18.81 0.58 -2.48
N SER A 151 18.55 1.50 -1.55
CA SER A 151 19.56 2.33 -0.89
C SER A 151 20.07 1.75 0.43
N LYS A 152 19.55 0.60 0.87
CA LYS A 152 19.99 -0.08 2.10
C LYS A 152 21.14 -1.03 1.81
N ASP A 153 22.02 -1.22 2.78
CA ASP A 153 23.05 -2.26 2.72
C ASP A 153 22.45 -3.65 2.93
N ILE A 154 21.48 -3.74 3.87
CA ILE A 154 20.75 -4.98 4.18
C ILE A 154 19.27 -4.74 3.95
N ILE A 155 18.65 -5.58 3.11
CA ILE A 155 17.21 -5.56 2.88
C ILE A 155 16.54 -6.74 3.60
N LYS A 156 15.40 -6.45 4.24
CA LYS A 156 14.65 -7.38 5.11
C LYS A 156 13.33 -7.82 4.49
N ARG A 157 13.03 -7.30 3.35
CA ARG A 157 11.99 -7.71 2.39
C ARG A 157 12.45 -7.36 0.99
N HIS A 158 11.77 -7.84 -0.03
CA HIS A 158 12.07 -7.42 -1.41
C HIS A 158 11.99 -5.89 -1.55
N SER A 159 12.89 -5.32 -2.34
CA SER A 159 13.11 -3.87 -2.35
C SER A 159 11.88 -3.08 -2.78
N ARG A 160 11.18 -3.53 -3.82
CA ARG A 160 9.91 -2.94 -4.28
C ARG A 160 8.87 -4.03 -4.46
N ILE A 161 7.70 -3.85 -3.86
CA ILE A 161 6.63 -4.85 -3.80
C ILE A 161 5.25 -4.28 -4.16
N PHE A 162 5.22 -3.18 -4.90
CA PHE A 162 4.00 -2.55 -5.38
C PHE A 162 4.02 -2.44 -6.91
N THR A 163 2.86 -2.32 -7.53
CA THR A 163 2.71 -2.03 -8.95
C THR A 163 1.69 -0.93 -9.16
N THR A 164 1.84 -0.17 -10.25
CA THR A 164 0.90 0.88 -10.63
C THR A 164 0.49 0.69 -12.09
N TRP A 165 -0.81 0.74 -12.36
CA TRP A 165 -1.41 0.47 -13.65
C TRP A 165 -2.29 1.64 -14.08
N SER A 166 -1.98 2.29 -15.19
CA SER A 166 -2.80 3.37 -15.74
C SER A 166 -4.14 2.84 -16.26
N VAL A 167 -5.23 3.54 -15.94
CA VAL A 167 -6.57 3.20 -16.47
C VAL A 167 -6.83 4.03 -17.71
N GLU A 168 -6.54 3.43 -18.88
CA GLU A 168 -6.65 4.08 -20.20
C GLU A 168 -7.79 3.49 -21.03
N ASN A 169 -8.41 2.42 -20.58
CA ASN A 169 -9.48 1.70 -21.25
C ASN A 169 -10.64 1.41 -20.30
N THR A 170 -11.79 1.05 -20.85
CA THR A 170 -12.95 0.63 -20.07
C THR A 170 -12.72 -0.68 -19.29
N LEU A 171 -11.74 -1.48 -19.71
CA LEU A 171 -11.26 -2.66 -19.01
C LEU A 171 -9.73 -2.59 -18.91
N THR A 172 -9.22 -2.67 -17.71
CA THR A 172 -7.77 -2.72 -17.41
C THR A 172 -7.49 -3.93 -16.54
N GLU A 173 -6.57 -4.76 -16.97
CA GLU A 173 -6.08 -5.88 -16.16
C GLU A 173 -4.85 -5.47 -15.37
N VAL A 174 -4.84 -5.79 -14.08
CA VAL A 174 -3.81 -5.38 -13.14
C VAL A 174 -3.38 -6.56 -12.28
N ALA A 175 -2.12 -6.62 -11.90
CA ALA A 175 -1.58 -7.66 -11.03
C ALA A 175 -0.37 -7.16 -10.25
N ASN A 176 0.04 -7.94 -9.24
CA ASN A 176 1.28 -7.73 -8.50
C ASN A 176 1.87 -9.08 -8.10
N ALA A 177 3.14 -9.30 -8.33
CA ALA A 177 3.84 -10.54 -8.02
C ALA A 177 3.82 -10.92 -6.52
N PHE A 178 3.69 -9.91 -5.65
CA PHE A 178 3.59 -10.07 -4.18
C PHE A 178 2.15 -9.96 -3.66
N GLY A 179 1.21 -9.54 -4.51
CA GLY A 179 -0.12 -9.14 -4.07
C GLY A 179 -0.12 -7.79 -3.35
N GLY A 180 -1.25 -7.44 -2.74
CA GLY A 180 -1.35 -6.21 -1.96
C GLY A 180 -2.75 -5.61 -1.93
N PRO A 181 -3.00 -4.67 -0.99
CA PRO A 181 -4.22 -3.85 -1.01
C PRO A 181 -4.35 -3.11 -2.33
N ILE A 182 -5.58 -3.01 -2.82
CA ILE A 182 -5.90 -2.32 -4.08
C ILE A 182 -6.39 -0.91 -3.78
N TYR A 183 -5.74 0.08 -4.38
CA TYR A 183 -6.10 1.49 -4.26
C TYR A 183 -6.45 2.08 -5.63
N VAL A 184 -7.45 2.97 -5.66
CA VAL A 184 -7.60 3.91 -6.76
C VAL A 184 -6.66 5.09 -6.48
N TYR A 185 -5.72 5.32 -7.38
CA TYR A 185 -4.60 6.24 -7.18
C TYR A 185 -4.86 7.52 -7.98
N ILE A 186 -5.39 8.53 -7.28
CA ILE A 186 -5.93 9.77 -7.87
C ILE A 186 -4.85 10.86 -7.85
N PRO A 187 -4.52 11.48 -8.99
CA PRO A 187 -3.56 12.60 -9.03
C PRO A 187 -4.00 13.74 -8.11
N ALA A 188 -3.04 14.32 -7.38
CA ALA A 188 -3.30 15.50 -6.56
C ALA A 188 -3.69 16.69 -7.49
N GLY A 189 -4.74 17.42 -7.11
CA GLY A 189 -5.29 18.51 -7.88
C GLY A 189 -6.28 18.11 -8.97
N SER A 190 -6.74 16.84 -8.99
CA SER A 190 -7.75 16.39 -9.93
C SER A 190 -9.16 16.85 -9.56
N GLU A 191 -10.01 17.01 -10.57
CA GLU A 191 -11.43 17.40 -10.46
C GLU A 191 -12.32 16.42 -11.25
N TYR A 192 -12.17 15.11 -10.99
CA TYR A 192 -12.85 14.07 -11.75
C TYR A 192 -14.28 13.77 -11.27
N GLY A 193 -14.69 14.35 -10.12
CA GLY A 193 -15.96 13.99 -9.50
C GLY A 193 -15.94 12.59 -8.92
N GLU A 194 -17.12 11.97 -8.88
CA GLU A 194 -17.28 10.61 -8.40
C GLU A 194 -16.86 9.60 -9.48
N ILE A 195 -16.01 8.65 -9.12
CA ILE A 195 -15.52 7.58 -9.99
C ILE A 195 -16.10 6.25 -9.50
N ASN A 196 -16.81 5.55 -10.40
CA ASN A 196 -17.31 4.21 -10.16
C ASN A 196 -16.46 3.18 -10.90
N LEU A 197 -15.96 2.18 -10.16
CA LEU A 197 -15.15 1.09 -10.71
C LEU A 197 -15.75 -0.25 -10.29
N THR A 198 -15.78 -1.21 -11.22
CA THR A 198 -16.06 -2.61 -10.88
C THR A 198 -14.77 -3.39 -10.89
N ILE A 199 -14.39 -3.93 -9.74
CA ILE A 199 -13.15 -4.69 -9.52
C ILE A 199 -13.52 -6.16 -9.35
N SER A 200 -12.97 -7.04 -10.20
CA SER A 200 -13.26 -8.48 -10.24
C SER A 200 -12.00 -9.31 -10.05
N GLY A 201 -12.12 -10.43 -9.35
CA GLY A 201 -10.98 -11.32 -9.08
C GLY A 201 -10.21 -10.97 -7.81
N ALA A 202 -10.65 -9.96 -7.07
CA ALA A 202 -10.03 -9.52 -5.81
C ALA A 202 -10.58 -10.28 -4.59
N ILE A 203 -9.89 -10.16 -3.47
CA ILE A 203 -10.24 -10.73 -2.17
C ILE A 203 -10.67 -9.60 -1.24
N ARG A 204 -11.58 -9.85 -0.30
CA ARG A 204 -11.92 -8.86 0.73
C ARG A 204 -10.78 -8.69 1.72
N ALA A 205 -10.41 -7.44 1.97
CA ALA A 205 -9.54 -7.06 3.07
C ALA A 205 -10.36 -6.63 4.29
N PRO A 206 -9.87 -6.85 5.52
CA PRO A 206 -10.46 -6.22 6.69
C PRO A 206 -10.40 -4.70 6.54
N MET A 207 -11.55 -4.04 6.62
CA MET A 207 -11.62 -2.59 6.52
C MET A 207 -12.68 -2.06 7.47
N PHE A 208 -12.26 -1.21 8.39
CA PHE A 208 -13.13 -0.45 9.27
C PHE A 208 -13.19 1.00 8.79
N VAL A 209 -14.39 1.54 8.64
CA VAL A 209 -14.61 2.95 8.29
C VAL A 209 -15.44 3.58 9.37
N LEU A 210 -14.88 4.54 10.10
CA LEU A 210 -15.56 5.24 11.19
C LEU A 210 -16.81 5.97 10.67
N GLY A 211 -17.93 5.68 11.29
CA GLY A 211 -19.24 6.22 10.90
C GLY A 211 -20.03 5.33 9.94
N ASP A 212 -19.37 4.48 9.16
CA ASP A 212 -20.01 3.56 8.20
C ASP A 212 -20.04 2.12 8.73
N THR A 213 -18.93 1.64 9.28
CA THR A 213 -18.79 0.29 9.85
C THR A 213 -19.09 0.34 11.36
N SER A 214 -20.06 -0.40 11.84
CA SER A 214 -20.30 -0.54 13.27
C SER A 214 -19.28 -1.48 13.92
N ASP A 215 -18.99 -1.32 15.23
CA ASP A 215 -18.13 -2.27 15.97
C ASP A 215 -18.71 -3.69 15.95
N PHE A 216 -20.04 -3.84 15.89
CA PHE A 216 -20.68 -5.15 15.74
C PHE A 216 -20.34 -5.77 14.38
N GLU A 217 -20.50 -5.05 13.29
CA GLU A 217 -20.15 -5.52 11.94
C GLU A 217 -18.66 -5.84 11.82
N TRP A 218 -17.81 -5.00 12.41
CA TRP A 218 -16.39 -5.24 12.49
C TRP A 218 -16.05 -6.58 13.16
N ILE A 219 -16.59 -6.82 14.37
CA ILE A 219 -16.32 -8.02 15.16
C ILE A 219 -16.78 -9.29 14.44
N TYR A 220 -18.00 -9.26 13.90
CA TYR A 220 -18.63 -10.47 13.36
C TYR A 220 -18.40 -10.72 11.87
N SER A 221 -17.90 -9.73 11.13
CA SER A 221 -17.69 -9.81 9.69
C SER A 221 -16.31 -9.26 9.28
N GLU A 222 -16.13 -7.95 9.32
CA GLU A 222 -15.08 -7.28 8.58
C GLU A 222 -13.67 -7.64 9.03
N LYS A 223 -13.39 -7.71 10.32
CA LYS A 223 -12.07 -8.08 10.81
C LYS A 223 -11.64 -9.52 10.46
N ASN A 224 -12.59 -10.35 10.02
CA ASN A 224 -12.35 -11.75 9.67
C ASN A 224 -12.10 -11.97 8.16
N ASN A 225 -12.15 -10.91 7.35
CA ASN A 225 -11.81 -11.00 5.94
C ASN A 225 -10.40 -11.53 5.74
N PRO A 226 -10.15 -12.33 4.67
CA PRO A 226 -8.96 -13.19 4.58
C PRO A 226 -7.66 -12.50 4.19
N ALA A 227 -7.68 -11.26 3.72
CA ALA A 227 -6.45 -10.60 3.30
C ALA A 227 -5.47 -10.38 4.47
N PRO A 228 -4.15 -10.45 4.24
CA PRO A 228 -3.15 -10.32 5.30
C PRO A 228 -2.96 -8.88 5.81
N TRP A 229 -3.50 -7.89 5.11
CA TRP A 229 -3.44 -6.48 5.48
C TRP A 229 -4.83 -5.88 5.61
N ALA A 230 -4.99 -5.02 6.62
CA ALA A 230 -6.21 -4.35 7.00
C ALA A 230 -6.07 -2.83 6.94
N GLU A 231 -7.21 -2.14 6.86
CA GLU A 231 -7.24 -0.68 6.99
C GLU A 231 -8.25 -0.25 8.06
N LEU A 232 -7.82 0.69 8.89
CA LEU A 232 -8.65 1.41 9.84
C LEU A 232 -8.75 2.85 9.36
N VAL A 233 -9.95 3.29 9.02
CA VAL A 233 -10.21 4.57 8.33
C VAL A 233 -11.07 5.46 9.20
N SER A 234 -10.63 6.70 9.39
CA SER A 234 -11.42 7.77 10.00
C SER A 234 -11.46 9.01 9.10
N ASN A 235 -11.98 10.11 9.59
CA ASN A 235 -12.06 11.36 8.81
C ASN A 235 -10.70 11.99 8.53
N ASN A 236 -9.76 11.85 9.48
CA ASN A 236 -8.46 12.51 9.41
C ASN A 236 -7.31 11.52 9.22
N PHE A 237 -7.51 10.24 9.53
CA PHE A 237 -6.43 9.28 9.58
C PHE A 237 -6.80 7.90 9.02
N ILE A 238 -5.89 7.30 8.28
CA ILE A 238 -5.98 5.93 7.78
C ILE A 238 -4.73 5.18 8.20
N MET A 239 -4.90 4.02 8.82
CA MET A 239 -3.81 3.11 9.13
C MET A 239 -3.92 1.85 8.27
N THR A 240 -2.84 1.49 7.57
CA THR A 240 -2.70 0.21 6.88
C THR A 240 -1.78 -0.69 7.72
N VAL A 241 -2.34 -1.74 8.31
CA VAL A 241 -1.71 -2.58 9.32
C VAL A 241 -1.83 -4.07 8.97
N PRO A 242 -0.96 -4.96 9.50
CA PRO A 242 -1.15 -6.40 9.38
C PRO A 242 -2.50 -6.83 9.98
N SER A 243 -3.24 -7.68 9.27
CA SER A 243 -4.53 -8.17 9.76
C SER A 243 -4.42 -8.94 11.07
N SER A 244 -3.27 -9.57 11.35
CA SER A 244 -3.00 -10.25 12.62
C SER A 244 -3.14 -9.32 13.82
N GLU A 245 -2.72 -8.06 13.69
CA GLU A 245 -2.69 -7.10 14.79
C GLU A 245 -4.09 -6.57 15.18
N ILE A 246 -5.06 -6.72 14.27
CA ILE A 246 -6.42 -6.18 14.51
C ILE A 246 -7.47 -7.28 14.77
N ARG A 247 -7.09 -8.56 14.75
CA ARG A 247 -8.07 -9.66 14.98
C ARG A 247 -8.71 -9.60 16.37
N GLU A 248 -7.98 -9.12 17.36
CA GLU A 248 -8.48 -8.96 18.73
C GLU A 248 -9.00 -7.54 19.02
N LEU A 249 -8.91 -6.61 18.08
CA LEU A 249 -9.47 -5.27 18.23
C LEU A 249 -11.01 -5.34 18.17
N ASN A 250 -11.66 -4.99 19.27
CA ASN A 250 -13.12 -5.06 19.40
C ASN A 250 -13.81 -3.68 19.41
N ASN A 251 -13.05 -2.60 19.61
CA ASN A 251 -13.58 -1.23 19.70
C ASN A 251 -12.84 -0.30 18.71
N PRO A 252 -12.85 -0.58 17.40
CA PRO A 252 -12.17 0.26 16.42
C PRO A 252 -12.75 1.68 16.37
N SER A 253 -14.05 1.86 16.66
CA SER A 253 -14.64 3.20 16.77
C SER A 253 -13.96 4.07 17.82
N GLN A 254 -13.68 3.51 18.99
CA GLN A 254 -13.04 4.24 20.07
C GLN A 254 -11.60 4.65 19.68
N LEU A 255 -10.85 3.73 19.11
CA LEU A 255 -9.49 3.97 18.64
C LEU A 255 -9.45 5.07 17.56
N MET A 256 -10.31 4.95 16.54
CA MET A 256 -10.27 5.88 15.41
C MET A 256 -10.83 7.27 15.77
N ASN A 257 -11.79 7.37 16.69
CA ASN A 257 -12.19 8.66 17.26
C ASN A 257 -11.05 9.33 18.05
N TRP A 258 -10.25 8.54 18.76
CA TRP A 258 -9.09 9.05 19.46
C TRP A 258 -8.05 9.61 18.46
N TRP A 259 -7.73 8.88 17.39
CA TRP A 259 -6.84 9.35 16.34
C TRP A 259 -7.35 10.61 15.64
N ASP A 260 -8.65 10.69 15.30
CA ASP A 260 -9.24 11.92 14.76
C ASP A 260 -9.07 13.11 15.71
N SER A 261 -9.23 12.87 17.02
CA SER A 261 -9.04 13.90 18.02
C SER A 261 -7.59 14.35 18.12
N ALA A 262 -6.63 13.43 18.04
CA ALA A 262 -5.20 13.72 18.04
C ALA A 262 -4.80 14.57 16.83
N LEU A 263 -5.23 14.18 15.62
CA LEU A 263 -4.96 14.95 14.38
C LEU A 263 -5.63 16.33 14.41
N ASN A 264 -6.84 16.44 14.94
CA ASN A 264 -7.50 17.74 15.12
C ASN A 264 -6.72 18.66 16.05
N MET A 265 -6.16 18.13 17.15
CA MET A 265 -5.30 18.90 18.03
C MET A 265 -4.00 19.34 17.35
N GLU A 266 -3.42 18.51 16.51
CA GLU A 266 -2.25 18.90 15.70
C GLU A 266 -2.60 20.02 14.73
N HIS A 267 -3.70 19.93 13.97
CA HIS A 267 -4.17 21.00 13.09
C HIS A 267 -4.38 22.32 13.86
N GLU A 268 -5.02 22.25 15.03
CA GLU A 268 -5.24 23.42 15.89
C GLU A 268 -3.92 24.02 16.38
N LEU A 269 -2.96 23.18 16.78
CA LEU A 269 -1.62 23.61 17.24
C LEU A 269 -0.87 24.38 16.15
N TYR A 270 -0.94 23.90 14.91
CA TYR A 270 -0.30 24.55 13.76
C TYR A 270 -1.13 25.71 13.18
N GLY A 271 -2.39 25.89 13.62
CA GLY A 271 -3.28 26.95 13.16
C GLY A 271 -3.84 26.71 11.76
N PHE A 272 -3.98 25.47 11.35
CA PHE A 272 -4.55 25.07 10.08
C PHE A 272 -5.97 24.50 10.24
N GLU A 273 -6.80 24.68 9.21
CA GLU A 273 -8.00 23.88 9.05
C GLU A 273 -7.60 22.42 8.71
N PRO A 274 -8.44 21.42 9.05
CA PRO A 274 -8.19 20.05 8.67
C PRO A 274 -7.87 19.93 7.17
N TRP A 275 -6.87 19.14 6.86
CA TRP A 275 -6.41 19.02 5.48
C TRP A 275 -7.46 18.31 4.59
N PRO A 276 -7.55 18.72 3.32
CA PRO A 276 -8.45 18.05 2.38
C PRO A 276 -8.00 16.62 2.04
N ARG A 277 -6.74 16.27 2.32
CA ARG A 277 -6.19 14.93 2.16
C ARG A 277 -6.10 14.26 3.52
N VAL A 278 -6.79 13.12 3.66
CA VAL A 278 -6.69 12.29 4.87
C VAL A 278 -5.27 11.75 5.02
N GLU A 279 -4.66 11.93 6.19
CA GLU A 279 -3.34 11.38 6.49
C GLU A 279 -3.37 9.84 6.50
N ARG A 280 -2.30 9.23 6.00
CA ARG A 280 -2.22 7.78 5.89
C ARG A 280 -0.90 7.27 6.42
N ALA A 281 -0.96 6.39 7.42
CA ALA A 281 0.17 5.60 7.89
C ALA A 281 0.18 4.21 7.25
N VAL A 282 1.34 3.75 6.82
CA VAL A 282 1.57 2.38 6.35
C VAL A 282 2.70 1.78 7.18
N PHE A 283 2.42 0.65 7.79
CA PHE A 283 3.39 -0.09 8.59
C PHE A 283 4.10 -1.14 7.74
N ASP A 284 5.41 -1.29 7.89
CA ASP A 284 6.26 -2.07 6.99
C ASP A 284 7.36 -2.80 7.78
N ALA A 285 7.76 -3.97 7.31
CA ALA A 285 8.90 -4.72 7.87
C ALA A 285 10.21 -3.94 7.82
N GLN A 286 10.37 -3.10 6.81
CA GLN A 286 11.50 -2.19 6.66
C GLN A 286 11.11 -0.99 5.81
N ILE A 287 11.47 0.19 6.24
CA ILE A 287 11.25 1.45 5.55
C ILE A 287 12.56 2.06 5.03
N SER A 288 12.45 3.02 4.12
CA SER A 288 13.62 3.60 3.44
C SER A 288 14.54 4.38 4.38
N VAL A 289 14.03 4.99 5.44
CA VAL A 289 14.82 5.78 6.40
C VAL A 289 14.20 5.76 7.80
N GLY A 290 15.04 5.76 8.83
CA GLY A 290 14.62 5.87 10.23
C GLY A 290 13.81 4.69 10.77
N TRP A 291 13.11 4.93 11.86
CA TRP A 291 12.10 4.06 12.46
C TRP A 291 10.70 4.38 11.92
N MET A 292 10.45 5.65 11.68
CA MET A 292 9.30 6.23 11.02
C MET A 292 9.79 7.38 10.13
N HIS A 293 9.02 7.79 9.16
CA HIS A 293 9.26 9.01 8.41
C HIS A 293 7.96 9.61 7.88
N SER A 294 7.92 10.93 7.84
CA SER A 294 6.86 11.73 7.26
C SER A 294 6.69 11.51 5.75
N GLY A 295 5.64 12.02 5.19
CA GLY A 295 5.31 11.92 3.77
C GLY A 295 3.88 11.44 3.54
N TYR A 296 3.58 11.11 2.29
CA TYR A 296 2.33 10.46 1.94
C TYR A 296 2.60 9.23 1.07
N PRO A 297 2.36 8.06 1.64
CA PRO A 297 1.98 7.83 3.04
C PRO A 297 3.12 8.15 4.01
N PHE A 298 2.77 8.43 5.24
CA PHE A 298 3.65 8.28 6.38
C PHE A 298 4.05 6.80 6.49
N MET A 299 5.33 6.51 6.71
CA MET A 299 5.82 5.13 6.82
C MET A 299 6.37 4.87 8.22
N ALA A 300 6.04 3.71 8.77
CA ALA A 300 6.48 3.27 10.10
C ALA A 300 6.88 1.79 10.09
N HIS A 301 7.74 1.41 11.05
CA HIS A 301 8.01 0.00 11.28
C HIS A 301 6.79 -0.73 11.86
N ASP A 302 6.56 -1.95 11.38
CA ASP A 302 5.49 -2.85 11.83
C ASP A 302 5.55 -3.18 13.34
N LEU A 303 6.73 -3.07 13.96
CA LEU A 303 6.89 -3.23 15.41
C LEU A 303 6.14 -2.19 16.24
N SER A 304 5.76 -1.06 15.66
CA SER A 304 4.95 -0.03 16.32
C SER A 304 3.44 -0.32 16.30
N VAL A 305 2.99 -1.29 15.48
CA VAL A 305 1.56 -1.51 15.25
C VAL A 305 0.82 -1.85 16.54
N SER A 306 1.36 -2.76 17.35
CA SER A 306 0.70 -3.23 18.59
C SER A 306 0.42 -2.11 19.58
N GLU A 307 1.23 -1.04 19.57
CA GLU A 307 1.04 0.15 20.41
C GLU A 307 -0.01 1.07 19.79
N VAL A 308 0.13 1.39 18.49
CA VAL A 308 -0.72 2.40 17.83
C VAL A 308 -2.16 1.94 17.58
N VAL A 309 -2.42 0.62 17.55
CA VAL A 309 -3.78 0.06 17.50
C VAL A 309 -4.40 -0.21 18.88
N ASN A 310 -3.66 0.04 19.94
CA ASN A 310 -4.12 -0.11 21.32
C ASN A 310 -4.59 1.24 21.87
N HIS A 311 -5.92 1.44 21.95
CA HIS A 311 -6.50 2.67 22.46
C HIS A 311 -6.02 3.04 23.87
N THR A 312 -5.87 2.08 24.78
CA THR A 312 -5.42 2.35 26.15
C THR A 312 -3.98 2.87 26.15
N GLU A 313 -3.10 2.19 25.41
CA GLU A 313 -1.71 2.61 25.27
C GLU A 313 -1.61 4.02 24.70
N MET A 314 -2.32 4.26 23.60
CA MET A 314 -2.31 5.58 22.95
C MET A 314 -2.89 6.69 23.82
N SER A 315 -3.94 6.40 24.61
CA SER A 315 -4.57 7.42 25.46
C SER A 315 -3.77 7.75 26.74
N GLU A 316 -3.00 6.81 27.24
CA GLU A 316 -2.21 6.97 28.48
C GLU A 316 -0.77 7.44 28.20
N ASN A 317 -0.13 6.91 27.17
CA ASN A 317 1.29 7.10 26.90
C ASN A 317 1.54 7.85 25.57
N GLY A 318 0.64 7.70 24.58
CA GLY A 318 0.84 8.19 23.22
C GLY A 318 1.98 7.45 22.52
N ASP A 319 2.32 7.91 21.31
CA ASP A 319 3.51 7.48 20.56
C ASP A 319 4.22 8.71 20.00
N TRP A 320 5.38 9.02 20.56
CA TRP A 320 6.16 10.20 20.16
C TRP A 320 6.56 10.14 18.67
N GLY A 321 6.91 8.95 18.15
CA GLY A 321 7.31 8.78 16.76
C GLY A 321 6.18 9.17 15.80
N MET A 322 4.96 8.67 16.08
CA MET A 322 3.77 8.99 15.29
C MET A 322 3.50 10.51 15.27
N PHE A 323 3.46 11.15 16.45
CA PHE A 323 3.22 12.60 16.53
C PHE A 323 4.34 13.43 15.91
N HIS A 324 5.58 13.00 16.05
CA HIS A 324 6.74 13.67 15.48
C HIS A 324 6.67 13.71 13.95
N GLU A 325 6.38 12.58 13.32
CA GLU A 325 6.35 12.49 11.86
C GLU A 325 5.06 13.09 11.27
N LEU A 326 3.92 12.94 11.95
CA LEU A 326 2.69 13.66 11.57
C LEU A 326 2.90 15.17 11.70
N GLY A 327 3.58 15.63 12.76
CA GLY A 327 3.98 17.02 12.91
C GLY A 327 4.86 17.53 11.77
N HIS A 328 5.79 16.72 11.26
CA HIS A 328 6.55 17.05 10.05
C HIS A 328 5.65 17.25 8.82
N ASN A 329 4.59 16.45 8.69
CA ASN A 329 3.65 16.63 7.57
C ASN A 329 2.98 18.02 7.59
N HIS A 330 2.94 18.70 8.74
CA HIS A 330 2.40 20.06 8.89
C HIS A 330 3.44 21.18 8.70
N GLN A 331 4.64 20.87 8.21
CA GLN A 331 5.74 21.83 7.99
C GLN A 331 6.01 22.09 6.52
#